data_6cfde3b6c14975d69c775fa0ca0537d8
#
_entry.id   6cfde3b6c14975d69c775fa0ca0537d8
#
_cell.length_a   1.000
_cell.length_b   1.000
_cell.length_c   1.000
_cell.angle_alpha   90.00
_cell.angle_beta   90.00
_cell.angle_gamma   90.00
#
_symmetry.space_group_name_H-M   'P 1'
#
loop_
_entity.id
_entity.type
_entity.pdbx_description
1 polymer ?
#
loop_
_entity_poly.entity_id
_entity_poly.type
_entity_poly.pdbx_seq_one_letter_code
_entity_poly.pdbx_strand_id
1 'polypeptide(L)'
;LMDHLETHPKTGFAGSFIYGDDGAPHRTAFRFPSIAAEFEAQARFGPISQLFRNKIVARPIPDATVQVDWLAGASMMMRQSVLDQIGIFDETFFLYFEETDLCRRAAFAGWPTDYVVESRVVHIGSVSTGMKKWQRIPGFWLDSRLHYFTKNHGALYATLATLSHIAGGILWRARLLIQN
;
A
#
# COMPACT_ATOMS: atom_id res chain seq x y z
N LEU A 1 2.66 17.82 9.86
CA LEU A 1 1.93 17.56 8.61
C LEU A 1 1.18 18.80 8.13
N MET A 2 0.55 19.56 9.04
CA MET A 2 -0.19 20.77 8.66
C MET A 2 0.72 21.78 7.98
N ASP A 3 1.86 22.13 8.60
CA ASP A 3 2.85 23.07 8.03
C ASP A 3 3.36 22.61 6.65
N HIS A 4 3.53 21.28 6.48
CA HIS A 4 3.91 20.72 5.19
C HIS A 4 2.84 20.98 4.13
N LEU A 5 1.58 20.69 4.42
CA LEU A 5 0.49 20.95 3.49
C LEU A 5 0.31 22.45 3.20
N GLU A 6 0.51 23.33 4.18
CA GLU A 6 0.44 24.79 3.99
C GLU A 6 1.53 25.30 3.05
N THR A 7 2.76 24.80 3.22
CA THR A 7 3.92 25.22 2.40
C THR A 7 3.98 24.50 1.04
N HIS A 8 3.23 23.40 0.86
CA HIS A 8 3.15 22.63 -0.38
C HIS A 8 1.70 22.57 -0.89
N PRO A 9 1.17 23.67 -1.46
CA PRO A 9 -0.26 23.77 -1.81
C PRO A 9 -0.73 22.78 -2.89
N LYS A 10 0.18 22.14 -3.60
CA LYS A 10 -0.13 21.11 -4.60
C LYS A 10 -0.22 19.71 -3.99
N THR A 11 0.27 19.48 -2.77
CA THR A 11 0.19 18.19 -2.08
C THR A 11 -1.23 17.95 -1.56
N GLY A 12 -1.82 16.85 -1.95
CA GLY A 12 -3.17 16.45 -1.52
C GLY A 12 -3.18 15.80 -0.15
N PHE A 13 -2.29 14.84 0.05
CA PHE A 13 -2.18 14.07 1.28
C PHE A 13 -0.74 14.05 1.80
N ALA A 14 -0.59 14.01 3.12
CA ALA A 14 0.71 13.93 3.77
C ALA A 14 0.64 12.92 4.93
N GLY A 15 1.64 12.06 5.06
CA GLY A 15 1.72 11.09 6.14
C GLY A 15 3.07 11.09 6.84
N SER A 16 3.06 10.65 8.10
CA SER A 16 4.22 10.70 8.98
C SER A 16 5.16 9.50 8.79
N PHE A 17 6.42 9.71 9.19
CA PHE A 17 7.31 8.62 9.54
C PHE A 17 6.74 7.89 10.78
N ILE A 18 6.50 6.58 10.65
CA ILE A 18 5.90 5.77 11.71
C ILE A 18 6.93 4.79 12.26
N TYR A 19 6.98 4.66 13.57
CA TYR A 19 7.74 3.64 14.27
C TYR A 19 6.90 2.95 15.35
N GLY A 20 7.30 1.74 15.73
CA GLY A 20 6.67 0.97 16.78
C GLY A 20 7.02 1.47 18.17
N ASP A 21 6.38 0.91 19.17
CA ASP A 21 6.71 1.10 20.59
C ASP A 21 8.10 0.56 20.96
N ASP A 22 8.64 -0.36 20.14
CA ASP A 22 10.01 -0.88 20.22
C ASP A 22 11.05 0.05 19.55
N GLY A 23 10.62 1.19 19.02
CA GLY A 23 11.45 2.13 18.28
C GLY A 23 11.81 1.69 16.85
N ALA A 24 11.36 0.52 16.41
CA ALA A 24 11.63 0.05 15.04
C ALA A 24 10.80 0.83 14.01
N PRO A 25 11.42 1.30 12.91
CA PRO A 25 10.68 2.02 11.88
C PRO A 25 9.77 1.08 11.08
N HIS A 26 8.55 1.53 10.80
CA HIS A 26 7.58 0.80 10.00
C HIS A 26 7.64 1.25 8.53
N ARG A 27 7.49 0.29 7.61
CA ARG A 27 7.30 0.60 6.18
C ARG A 27 5.87 1.03 5.95
N THR A 28 5.68 2.32 5.71
CA THR A 28 4.36 2.93 5.54
C THR A 28 4.26 3.77 4.26
N ALA A 29 5.29 3.72 3.43
CA ALA A 29 5.37 4.33 2.11
C ALA A 29 5.35 3.24 1.02
N PHE A 30 4.45 3.36 0.05
CA PHE A 30 4.15 2.27 -0.88
C PHE A 30 4.02 2.75 -2.33
N ARG A 31 4.16 1.79 -3.26
CA ARG A 31 3.76 1.90 -4.66
C ARG A 31 2.38 1.31 -4.87
N PHE A 32 1.65 1.79 -5.88
CA PHE A 32 0.37 1.17 -6.23
C PHE A 32 0.56 -0.30 -6.62
N PRO A 33 -0.35 -1.17 -6.16
CA PRO A 33 -0.37 -2.58 -6.54
C PRO A 33 -0.47 -2.75 -8.06
N SER A 34 0.18 -3.79 -8.58
CA SER A 34 0.19 -4.12 -10.00
C SER A 34 0.29 -5.62 -10.21
N ILE A 35 0.00 -6.11 -11.43
CA ILE A 35 0.14 -7.52 -11.79
C ILE A 35 1.54 -8.05 -11.48
N ALA A 36 2.58 -7.28 -11.79
CA ALA A 36 3.97 -7.66 -11.51
C ALA A 36 4.27 -7.70 -10.01
N ALA A 37 3.72 -6.75 -9.24
CA ALA A 37 3.85 -6.72 -7.79
C ALA A 37 3.17 -7.93 -7.13
N GLU A 38 2.01 -8.34 -7.64
CA GLU A 38 1.29 -9.53 -7.17
C GLU A 38 2.10 -10.81 -7.33
N PHE A 39 2.75 -10.98 -8.48
CA PHE A 39 3.63 -12.12 -8.73
C PHE A 39 4.84 -12.10 -7.79
N GLU A 40 5.53 -10.96 -7.71
CA GLU A 40 6.74 -10.79 -6.90
C GLU A 40 6.47 -11.09 -5.43
N ALA A 41 5.41 -10.50 -4.86
CA ALA A 41 5.04 -10.65 -3.47
C ALA A 41 4.78 -12.11 -3.07
N GLN A 42 4.24 -12.92 -3.98
CA GLN A 42 3.91 -14.32 -3.73
C GLN A 42 5.05 -15.27 -4.09
N ALA A 43 5.89 -14.95 -5.07
CA ALA A 43 7.02 -15.79 -5.49
C ALA A 43 8.10 -15.89 -4.40
N ARG A 44 8.27 -14.85 -3.57
CA ARG A 44 9.23 -14.79 -2.46
C ARG A 44 10.63 -15.28 -2.88
N PHE A 45 11.10 -14.81 -4.02
CA PHE A 45 12.35 -15.30 -4.63
C PHE A 45 13.25 -14.13 -5.00
N GLY A 46 14.44 -14.07 -4.37
CA GLY A 46 15.38 -12.97 -4.49
C GLY A 46 15.68 -12.51 -5.92
N PRO A 47 15.99 -13.42 -6.89
CA PRO A 47 16.18 -13.04 -8.29
C PRO A 47 14.94 -12.35 -8.91
N ILE A 48 13.72 -12.80 -8.58
CA ILE A 48 12.47 -12.18 -9.02
C ILE A 48 12.31 -10.81 -8.37
N SER A 49 12.56 -10.70 -7.06
CA SER A 49 12.49 -9.43 -6.34
C SER A 49 13.51 -8.42 -6.90
N GLN A 50 14.69 -8.88 -7.30
CA GLN A 50 15.69 -8.03 -7.96
C GLN A 50 15.21 -7.55 -9.33
N LEU A 51 14.62 -8.43 -10.15
CA LEU A 51 14.07 -8.11 -11.45
C LEU A 51 12.91 -7.10 -11.34
N PHE A 52 12.04 -7.30 -10.37
CA PHE A 52 10.85 -6.46 -10.12
C PHE A 52 11.04 -5.40 -9.03
N ARG A 53 12.29 -5.06 -8.65
CA ARG A 53 12.58 -4.12 -7.55
C ARG A 53 11.79 -2.81 -7.61
N ASN A 54 11.54 -2.29 -8.81
CA ASN A 54 10.77 -1.06 -9.02
C ASN A 54 9.25 -1.26 -8.99
N LYS A 55 8.78 -2.51 -8.81
CA LYS A 55 7.36 -2.89 -8.73
C LYS A 55 6.96 -3.38 -7.33
N ILE A 56 7.94 -3.64 -6.45
CA ILE A 56 7.66 -4.01 -5.05
C ILE A 56 6.80 -2.92 -4.40
N VAL A 57 5.65 -3.32 -3.86
CA VAL A 57 4.69 -2.39 -3.26
C VAL A 57 5.31 -1.64 -2.09
N ALA A 58 5.84 -2.36 -1.10
CA ALA A 58 6.48 -1.75 0.06
C ALA A 58 7.83 -1.11 -0.33
N ARG A 59 7.91 0.21 -0.30
CA ARG A 59 9.17 0.93 -0.57
C ARG A 59 10.17 0.72 0.58
N PRO A 60 11.48 0.83 0.32
CA PRO A 60 12.43 1.12 1.37
C PRO A 60 11.96 2.37 2.14
N ILE A 61 12.20 2.39 3.44
CA ILE A 61 11.82 3.55 4.27
C ILE A 61 12.61 4.77 3.75
N PRO A 62 11.93 5.84 3.30
CA PRO A 62 12.61 7.03 2.85
C PRO A 62 13.36 7.73 4.00
N ASP A 63 14.54 8.25 3.73
CA ASP A 63 15.37 9.03 4.64
C ASP A 63 15.12 10.56 4.53
N ALA A 64 14.34 10.97 3.53
CA ALA A 64 13.92 12.33 3.30
C ALA A 64 12.44 12.39 2.90
N THR A 65 11.82 13.56 3.09
CA THR A 65 10.46 13.84 2.63
C THR A 65 10.38 13.65 1.11
N VAL A 66 9.46 12.81 0.67
CA VAL A 66 9.38 12.37 -0.73
C VAL A 66 7.94 12.03 -1.14
N GLN A 67 7.63 12.26 -2.40
CA GLN A 67 6.37 11.81 -2.98
C GLN A 67 6.32 10.28 -3.10
N VAL A 68 5.18 9.71 -2.75
CA VAL A 68 4.88 8.28 -2.80
C VAL A 68 3.54 8.04 -3.48
N ASP A 69 3.26 6.79 -3.87
CA ASP A 69 1.98 6.50 -4.48
C ASP A 69 0.86 6.45 -3.44
N TRP A 70 1.10 5.83 -2.30
CA TRP A 70 0.17 5.81 -1.18
C TRP A 70 0.87 5.55 0.16
N LEU A 71 0.15 5.82 1.26
CA LEU A 71 0.60 5.70 2.64
C LEU A 71 -0.34 4.79 3.44
N ALA A 72 0.18 4.17 4.49
CA ALA A 72 -0.68 3.51 5.48
C ALA A 72 -1.55 4.54 6.21
N GLY A 73 -2.83 4.20 6.41
CA GLY A 73 -3.82 5.07 7.03
C GLY A 73 -3.58 5.42 8.50
N ALA A 74 -2.53 4.84 9.13
CA ALA A 74 -2.24 5.04 10.55
C ALA A 74 -1.87 6.48 10.94
N SER A 75 -1.32 7.26 10.00
CA SER A 75 -1.06 8.70 10.18
C SER A 75 -1.05 9.38 8.82
N MET A 76 -2.21 9.89 8.43
CA MET A 76 -2.39 10.60 7.17
C MET A 76 -3.23 11.85 7.39
N MET A 77 -2.73 13.00 6.96
CA MET A 77 -3.46 14.25 6.87
C MET A 77 -3.91 14.48 5.43
N MET A 78 -5.15 14.84 5.25
CA MET A 78 -5.79 14.98 3.94
C MET A 78 -6.33 16.40 3.78
N ARG A 79 -6.14 16.97 2.61
CA ARG A 79 -6.70 18.28 2.27
C ARG A 79 -8.19 18.14 1.99
N GLN A 80 -9.03 18.89 2.72
CA GLN A 80 -10.49 18.82 2.58
C GLN A 80 -10.94 19.07 1.13
N SER A 81 -10.36 20.06 0.45
CA SER A 81 -10.70 20.37 -0.95
C SER A 81 -10.40 19.21 -1.92
N VAL A 82 -9.45 18.33 -1.60
CA VAL A 82 -9.19 17.12 -2.38
C VAL A 82 -10.30 16.10 -2.14
N LEU A 83 -10.69 15.90 -0.88
CA LEU A 83 -11.80 15.00 -0.55
C LEU A 83 -13.13 15.49 -1.16
N ASP A 84 -13.37 16.80 -1.18
CA ASP A 84 -14.54 17.40 -1.83
C ASP A 84 -14.57 17.13 -3.34
N GLN A 85 -13.40 17.05 -3.98
CA GLN A 85 -13.25 16.78 -5.41
C GLN A 85 -13.37 15.31 -5.76
N ILE A 86 -12.72 14.42 -4.99
CA ILE A 86 -12.58 12.99 -5.33
C ILE A 86 -13.52 12.08 -4.53
N GLY A 87 -14.21 12.61 -3.51
CA GLY A 87 -14.97 11.85 -2.53
C GLY A 87 -14.10 11.28 -1.41
N ILE A 88 -14.76 10.75 -0.39
CA ILE A 88 -14.16 10.13 0.79
C ILE A 88 -13.83 8.65 0.55
N PHE A 89 -13.55 7.89 1.61
CA PHE A 89 -13.34 6.45 1.54
C PHE A 89 -14.54 5.71 0.92
N ASP A 90 -14.24 4.72 0.09
CA ASP A 90 -15.26 3.82 -0.46
C ASP A 90 -15.58 2.73 0.58
N GLU A 91 -16.79 2.76 1.11
CA GLU A 91 -17.26 1.87 2.18
C GLU A 91 -17.42 0.40 1.73
N THR A 92 -17.25 0.10 0.44
CA THR A 92 -17.19 -1.28 -0.07
C THR A 92 -15.93 -1.99 0.42
N PHE A 93 -14.87 -1.24 0.72
CA PHE A 93 -13.70 -1.78 1.42
C PHE A 93 -14.02 -1.94 2.90
N PHE A 94 -14.11 -3.18 3.36
CA PHE A 94 -14.27 -3.42 4.80
C PHE A 94 -12.99 -3.06 5.58
N LEU A 95 -11.84 -3.46 5.05
CA LEU A 95 -10.52 -3.18 5.65
C LEU A 95 -9.42 -3.49 4.63
N TYR A 96 -8.40 -2.64 4.57
CA TYR A 96 -7.31 -2.61 3.59
C TYR A 96 -7.75 -2.20 2.19
N PHE A 97 -6.83 -1.59 1.46
CA PHE A 97 -6.99 -1.00 0.13
C PHE A 97 -7.85 0.28 0.06
N GLU A 98 -8.57 0.65 1.13
CA GLU A 98 -9.35 1.90 1.18
C GLU A 98 -8.45 3.13 1.03
N GLU A 99 -7.33 3.19 1.75
CA GLU A 99 -6.36 4.27 1.62
C GLU A 99 -5.58 4.20 0.30
N THR A 100 -5.32 2.99 -0.21
CA THR A 100 -4.69 2.79 -1.52
C THR A 100 -5.57 3.35 -2.63
N ASP A 101 -6.88 3.07 -2.60
CA ASP A 101 -7.87 3.59 -3.54
C ASP A 101 -7.98 5.11 -3.44
N LEU A 102 -8.07 5.64 -2.22
CA LEU A 102 -8.18 7.07 -1.98
C LEU A 102 -6.97 7.83 -2.52
N CYS A 103 -5.74 7.39 -2.20
CA CYS A 103 -4.52 7.97 -2.73
C CYS A 103 -4.44 7.87 -4.26
N ARG A 104 -4.93 6.75 -4.84
CA ARG A 104 -4.97 6.59 -6.29
C ARG A 104 -5.92 7.59 -6.95
N ARG A 105 -7.12 7.78 -6.40
CA ARG A 105 -8.07 8.80 -6.90
C ARG A 105 -7.49 10.20 -6.81
N ALA A 106 -6.81 10.52 -5.70
CA ALA A 106 -6.12 11.80 -5.53
C ALA A 106 -5.02 11.98 -6.60
N ALA A 107 -4.16 10.99 -6.81
CA ALA A 107 -3.11 11.04 -7.81
C ALA A 107 -3.66 11.24 -9.23
N PHE A 108 -4.76 10.57 -9.61
CA PHE A 108 -5.42 10.76 -10.90
C PHE A 108 -6.05 12.15 -11.06
N ALA A 109 -6.46 12.77 -9.97
CA ALA A 109 -6.95 14.15 -9.95
C ALA A 109 -5.82 15.20 -9.90
N GLY A 110 -4.55 14.76 -9.92
CA GLY A 110 -3.37 15.64 -9.92
C GLY A 110 -2.87 16.03 -8.52
N TRP A 111 -3.34 15.33 -7.46
CA TRP A 111 -2.97 15.59 -6.09
C TRP A 111 -1.99 14.53 -5.59
N PRO A 112 -0.68 14.85 -5.46
CA PRO A 112 0.31 13.92 -4.95
C PRO A 112 0.12 13.64 -3.45
N THR A 113 0.69 12.51 -3.03
CA THR A 113 0.79 12.08 -1.64
C THR A 113 2.24 12.15 -1.19
N ASP A 114 2.54 12.83 -0.09
CA ASP A 114 3.89 13.01 0.43
C ASP A 114 4.11 12.22 1.73
N TYR A 115 5.24 11.53 1.79
CA TYR A 115 5.78 10.95 3.02
C TYR A 115 6.69 11.99 3.68
N VAL A 116 6.33 12.44 4.89
CA VAL A 116 7.00 13.55 5.59
C VAL A 116 7.83 12.97 6.74
N VAL A 117 9.15 12.90 6.55
CA VAL A 117 10.06 12.24 7.49
C VAL A 117 10.24 13.03 8.80
N GLU A 118 10.04 14.34 8.75
CA GLU A 118 10.10 15.24 9.91
C GLU A 118 8.91 15.06 10.85
N SER A 119 7.77 14.60 10.34
CA SER A 119 6.60 14.26 11.14
C SER A 119 6.73 12.83 11.64
N ARG A 120 6.91 12.65 12.92
CA ARG A 120 7.20 11.33 13.54
C ARG A 120 6.12 10.93 14.52
N VAL A 121 5.60 9.72 14.38
CA VAL A 121 4.58 9.17 15.28
C VAL A 121 4.90 7.74 15.70
N VAL A 122 4.52 7.39 16.92
CA VAL A 122 4.51 6.00 17.39
C VAL A 122 3.17 5.38 17.03
N HIS A 123 3.19 4.21 16.42
CA HIS A 123 1.99 3.43 16.14
C HIS A 123 2.15 1.98 16.58
N ILE A 124 1.32 1.55 17.53
CA ILE A 124 1.28 0.16 17.99
C ILE A 124 0.52 -0.66 16.95
N GLY A 125 1.27 -1.13 15.94
CA GLY A 125 0.70 -1.79 14.78
C GLY A 125 0.01 -3.12 15.09
N SER A 126 -1.00 -3.47 14.27
CA SER A 126 -1.68 -4.77 14.31
C SER A 126 -2.52 -5.06 15.55
N VAL A 127 -2.75 -4.09 16.44
CA VAL A 127 -3.58 -4.28 17.64
C VAL A 127 -5.04 -4.55 17.25
N SER A 128 -5.59 -3.73 16.35
CA SER A 128 -6.98 -3.83 15.90
C SER A 128 -7.19 -4.90 14.82
N THR A 129 -6.21 -5.13 13.95
CA THR A 129 -6.36 -5.99 12.78
C THR A 129 -5.84 -7.42 13.00
N GLY A 130 -4.98 -7.61 14.00
CA GLY A 130 -4.35 -8.90 14.26
C GLY A 130 -3.42 -9.40 13.14
N MET A 131 -3.06 -8.57 12.16
CA MET A 131 -2.33 -8.95 10.94
C MET A 131 -1.03 -9.73 11.22
N LYS A 132 -0.29 -9.36 12.27
CA LYS A 132 0.95 -10.08 12.67
C LYS A 132 0.70 -11.54 13.10
N LYS A 133 -0.56 -11.91 13.40
CA LYS A 133 -0.96 -13.25 13.87
C LYS A 133 -1.69 -14.07 12.82
N TRP A 134 -1.88 -13.55 11.62
CA TRP A 134 -2.59 -14.27 10.56
C TRP A 134 -1.80 -15.49 10.11
N GLN A 135 -2.40 -16.67 10.28
CA GLN A 135 -1.89 -17.91 9.70
C GLN A 135 -2.30 -18.07 8.22
N ARG A 136 -3.40 -17.44 7.83
CA ARG A 136 -3.92 -17.37 6.46
C ARG A 136 -4.40 -15.95 6.17
N ILE A 137 -4.34 -15.55 4.93
CA ILE A 137 -4.93 -14.29 4.48
C ILE A 137 -6.44 -14.36 4.67
N PRO A 138 -7.05 -13.44 5.41
CA PRO A 138 -8.50 -13.40 5.62
C PRO A 138 -9.27 -13.13 4.31
N GLY A 139 -10.50 -13.65 4.23
CA GLY A 139 -11.37 -13.43 3.06
C GLY A 139 -11.57 -11.96 2.74
N PHE A 140 -11.86 -11.14 3.74
CA PHE A 140 -12.09 -9.70 3.56
C PHE A 140 -10.89 -8.97 2.91
N TRP A 141 -9.65 -9.41 3.15
CA TRP A 141 -8.47 -8.85 2.48
C TRP A 141 -8.46 -9.19 0.98
N LEU A 142 -8.83 -10.43 0.65
CA LEU A 142 -8.94 -10.87 -0.74
C LEU A 142 -10.09 -10.16 -1.48
N ASP A 143 -11.20 -9.93 -0.79
CA ASP A 143 -12.37 -9.20 -1.32
C ASP A 143 -12.02 -7.74 -1.59
N SER A 144 -11.39 -7.06 -0.62
CA SER A 144 -10.90 -5.67 -0.79
C SER A 144 -9.88 -5.57 -1.93
N ARG A 145 -8.94 -6.52 -2.03
CA ARG A 145 -7.97 -6.58 -3.11
C ARG A 145 -8.67 -6.74 -4.48
N LEU A 146 -9.62 -7.67 -4.58
CA LEU A 146 -10.36 -7.90 -5.83
C LEU A 146 -11.17 -6.65 -6.21
N HIS A 147 -11.84 -6.04 -5.23
CA HIS A 147 -12.58 -4.80 -5.43
C HIS A 147 -11.66 -3.68 -5.94
N TYR A 148 -10.49 -3.49 -5.31
CA TYR A 148 -9.50 -2.49 -5.74
C TYR A 148 -9.10 -2.65 -7.20
N PHE A 149 -8.71 -3.86 -7.62
CA PHE A 149 -8.30 -4.09 -9.00
C PHE A 149 -9.46 -3.97 -9.98
N THR A 150 -10.64 -4.46 -9.63
CA THR A 150 -11.83 -4.38 -10.50
C THR A 150 -12.27 -2.93 -10.69
N LYS A 151 -12.37 -2.18 -9.60
CA LYS A 151 -12.77 -0.76 -9.61
C LYS A 151 -11.80 0.10 -10.41
N ASN A 152 -10.51 -0.06 -10.15
CA ASN A 152 -9.48 0.85 -10.65
C ASN A 152 -8.91 0.46 -12.02
N HIS A 153 -9.06 -0.80 -12.45
CA HIS A 153 -8.43 -1.31 -13.67
C HIS A 153 -9.36 -2.19 -14.54
N GLY A 154 -10.56 -2.51 -14.05
CA GLY A 154 -11.50 -3.39 -14.73
C GLY A 154 -11.27 -4.88 -14.48
N ALA A 155 -12.29 -5.69 -14.85
CA ALA A 155 -12.34 -7.12 -14.53
C ALA A 155 -11.20 -7.94 -15.17
N LEU A 156 -10.81 -7.63 -16.39
CA LEU A 156 -9.71 -8.34 -17.06
C LEU A 156 -8.39 -8.17 -16.31
N TYR A 157 -8.07 -6.94 -15.91
CA TYR A 157 -6.85 -6.68 -15.12
C TYR A 157 -6.90 -7.37 -13.76
N ALA A 158 -8.05 -7.32 -13.07
CA ALA A 158 -8.25 -7.99 -11.78
C ALA A 158 -8.05 -9.51 -11.90
N THR A 159 -8.53 -10.12 -12.99
CA THR A 159 -8.29 -11.53 -13.31
C THR A 159 -6.80 -11.81 -13.51
N LEU A 160 -6.11 -11.02 -14.33
CA LEU A 160 -4.68 -11.18 -14.56
C LEU A 160 -3.86 -10.98 -13.27
N ALA A 161 -4.21 -10.01 -12.43
CA ALA A 161 -3.58 -9.81 -11.13
C ALA A 161 -3.78 -11.02 -10.21
N THR A 162 -4.97 -11.64 -10.24
CA THR A 162 -5.28 -12.84 -9.46
C THR A 162 -4.50 -14.06 -9.98
N LEU A 163 -4.45 -14.27 -11.28
CA LEU A 163 -3.64 -15.35 -11.87
C LEU A 163 -2.15 -15.17 -11.55
N SER A 164 -1.65 -13.94 -11.61
CA SER A 164 -0.27 -13.59 -11.27
C SER A 164 0.06 -13.90 -9.79
N HIS A 165 -0.85 -13.55 -8.88
CA HIS A 165 -0.76 -13.89 -7.46
C HIS A 165 -0.69 -15.40 -7.23
N ILE A 166 -1.57 -16.17 -7.87
CA ILE A 166 -1.60 -17.63 -7.79
C ILE A 166 -0.31 -18.23 -8.35
N ALA A 167 0.14 -17.77 -9.53
CA ALA A 167 1.37 -18.26 -10.17
C ALA A 167 2.61 -18.05 -9.29
N GLY A 168 2.73 -16.88 -8.66
CA GLY A 168 3.79 -16.59 -7.69
C GLY A 168 3.75 -17.57 -6.50
N GLY A 169 2.57 -17.83 -5.96
CA GLY A 169 2.36 -18.77 -4.85
C GLY A 169 2.70 -20.23 -5.22
N ILE A 170 2.37 -20.65 -6.44
CA ILE A 170 2.75 -21.98 -6.96
C ILE A 170 4.27 -22.09 -7.06
N LEU A 171 4.93 -21.08 -7.64
CA LEU A 171 6.38 -21.05 -7.76
C LEU A 171 7.06 -21.14 -6.39
N TRP A 172 6.59 -20.39 -5.40
CA TRP A 172 7.10 -20.45 -4.04
C TRP A 172 6.97 -21.85 -3.45
N ARG A 173 5.80 -22.49 -3.55
CA ARG A 173 5.56 -23.86 -3.06
C ARG A 173 6.43 -24.90 -3.76
N ALA A 174 6.54 -24.82 -5.10
CA ALA A 174 7.38 -25.73 -5.88
C ALA A 174 8.86 -25.66 -5.43
N ARG A 175 9.36 -24.44 -5.16
CA ARG A 175 10.73 -24.26 -4.65
C ARG A 175 10.94 -24.88 -3.28
N LEU A 176 9.97 -24.75 -2.37
CA LEU A 176 10.06 -25.37 -1.05
C LEU A 176 10.17 -26.91 -1.13
N LEU A 177 9.51 -27.54 -2.12
CA LEU A 177 9.59 -28.99 -2.34
C LEU A 177 10.96 -29.46 -2.88
N ILE A 178 11.70 -28.56 -3.56
CA ILE A 178 13.04 -28.86 -4.12
C ILE A 178 14.13 -28.64 -3.06
N GLN A 179 13.87 -27.77 -2.07
CA GLN A 179 14.85 -27.42 -1.04
C GLN A 179 14.81 -28.34 0.20
N ASN A 180 13.80 -29.20 0.31
CA ASN A 180 13.68 -30.28 1.30
C ASN A 180 14.09 -31.62 0.70
#